data_4ba32b19c6e14d8b3787e391e27c3893
#
_entry.id   4ba32b19c6e14d8b3787e391e27c3893
#
_cell.length_a   1.000
_cell.length_b   1.000
_cell.length_c   1.000
_cell.angle_alpha   90.00
_cell.angle_beta   90.00
_cell.angle_gamma   90.00
#
_symmetry.space_group_name_H-M   'P 1'
#
loop_
_entity.id
_entity.type
_entity.pdbx_description
1 polymer ?
#
loop_
_entity_poly.entity_id
_entity_poly.type
_entity_poly.pdbx_seq_one_letter_code
_entity_poly.pdbx_strand_id
1 'polypeptide(L)'
;MNTVHALALCLAAALATAGAAFAQEATDDAKPYTVECGPDADEGGATVCRVDRATYVGWRTFHGICHTCHAQDAVGSTFAPDLLVRMRQIDKAEFMKALAEGFKGQVGVMPPWSQDPNVSKYFEELWSYLKARSDGVLLPGRPKRLPAEQ
;
A
#
# COMPACT_ATOMS: atom_id res chain seq x y z
N MET A 1 48.40 -71.01 -7.88
CA MET A 1 49.37 -70.29 -7.03
C MET A 1 49.38 -68.82 -7.49
N ASN A 2 49.23 -67.95 -6.60
CA ASN A 2 49.18 -66.48 -6.64
C ASN A 2 47.81 -65.82 -6.68
N THR A 3 47.35 -65.59 -5.49
CA THR A 3 46.27 -64.70 -5.16
C THR A 3 46.71 -63.28 -5.17
N VAL A 4 46.04 -62.43 -5.93
CA VAL A 4 46.22 -60.96 -5.91
C VAL A 4 44.98 -60.35 -5.27
N HIS A 5 45.19 -59.71 -4.12
CA HIS A 5 44.18 -59.00 -3.40
C HIS A 5 43.96 -57.62 -4.03
N ALA A 6 42.78 -57.35 -4.53
CA ALA A 6 42.37 -56.00 -4.97
C ALA A 6 41.68 -55.28 -3.80
N LEU A 7 42.33 -54.29 -3.28
CA LEU A 7 41.70 -53.32 -2.35
C LEU A 7 40.76 -52.39 -3.12
N ALA A 8 39.48 -52.48 -2.83
CA ALA A 8 38.50 -51.50 -3.28
C ALA A 8 38.46 -50.31 -2.34
N LEU A 9 38.96 -49.14 -2.79
CA LEU A 9 38.75 -47.85 -2.10
C LEU A 9 37.36 -47.32 -2.40
N CYS A 10 36.48 -47.34 -1.39
CA CYS A 10 35.23 -46.61 -1.45
C CYS A 10 35.45 -45.13 -1.19
N LEU A 11 35.40 -44.29 -2.24
CA LEU A 11 35.29 -42.84 -2.12
C LEU A 11 33.84 -42.46 -1.86
N ALA A 12 33.51 -42.07 -0.64
CA ALA A 12 32.25 -41.46 -0.31
C ALA A 12 32.26 -39.99 -0.74
N ALA A 13 31.61 -39.65 -1.85
CA ALA A 13 31.35 -38.28 -2.24
C ALA A 13 30.17 -37.72 -1.43
N ALA A 14 30.48 -36.84 -0.49
CA ALA A 14 29.46 -36.06 0.22
C ALA A 14 28.95 -34.94 -0.71
N LEU A 15 27.75 -35.09 -1.26
CA LEU A 15 27.06 -33.99 -1.94
C LEU A 15 26.52 -33.02 -0.86
N ALA A 16 27.17 -31.88 -0.73
CA ALA A 16 26.64 -30.75 -0.03
C ALA A 16 25.54 -30.10 -0.88
N THR A 17 24.28 -30.36 -0.56
CA THR A 17 23.15 -29.62 -1.12
C THR A 17 23.12 -28.22 -0.48
N ALA A 18 23.66 -27.24 -1.19
CA ALA A 18 23.43 -25.83 -0.88
C ALA A 18 21.96 -25.52 -1.13
N GLY A 19 21.17 -25.44 -0.05
CA GLY A 19 19.81 -24.94 -0.09
C GLY A 19 19.83 -23.46 -0.48
N ALA A 20 19.50 -23.15 -1.71
CA ALA A 20 19.22 -21.78 -2.13
C ALA A 20 17.95 -21.34 -1.39
N ALA A 21 18.12 -20.50 -0.35
CA ALA A 21 17.03 -19.75 0.23
C ALA A 21 16.52 -18.79 -0.85
N PHE A 22 15.43 -19.12 -1.50
CA PHE A 22 14.69 -18.19 -2.33
C PHE A 22 14.16 -17.11 -1.38
N ALA A 23 14.79 -15.95 -1.36
CA ALA A 23 14.18 -14.75 -0.84
C ALA A 23 12.90 -14.53 -1.65
N GLN A 24 11.76 -14.71 -1.01
CA GLN A 24 10.48 -14.40 -1.59
C GLN A 24 10.45 -12.89 -1.77
N GLU A 25 10.74 -12.42 -3.00
CA GLU A 25 10.42 -11.06 -3.38
C GLU A 25 8.92 -10.91 -3.16
N ALA A 26 8.56 -10.05 -2.21
CA ALA A 26 7.17 -9.66 -2.02
C ALA A 26 6.71 -9.06 -3.34
N THR A 27 5.90 -9.80 -4.09
CA THR A 27 5.31 -9.32 -5.33
C THR A 27 4.50 -8.09 -4.99
N ASP A 28 4.79 -6.98 -5.64
CA ASP A 28 4.12 -5.67 -5.56
C ASP A 28 2.64 -5.75 -6.02
N ASP A 29 2.13 -6.93 -6.20
CA ASP A 29 0.78 -7.28 -6.68
C ASP A 29 -0.27 -7.37 -5.55
N ALA A 30 0.13 -7.36 -4.28
CA ALA A 30 -0.79 -7.36 -3.15
C ALA A 30 -1.39 -5.97 -3.00
N LYS A 31 -2.72 -5.88 -3.11
CA LYS A 31 -3.44 -4.62 -2.86
C LYS A 31 -3.10 -4.08 -1.48
N PRO A 32 -2.70 -2.80 -1.34
CA PRO A 32 -2.28 -2.23 -0.06
C PRO A 32 -3.46 -1.90 0.86
N TYR A 33 -4.65 -2.44 0.58
CA TYR A 33 -5.89 -2.15 1.29
C TYR A 33 -6.82 -3.37 1.34
N THR A 34 -7.67 -3.40 2.37
CA THR A 34 -8.85 -4.27 2.43
C THR A 34 -10.10 -3.40 2.51
N VAL A 35 -11.05 -3.62 1.61
CA VAL A 35 -12.31 -2.86 1.52
C VAL A 35 -13.48 -3.81 1.34
N GLU A 36 -14.49 -3.67 2.20
CA GLU A 36 -15.77 -4.38 2.14
C GLU A 36 -16.91 -3.35 2.16
N CYS A 37 -17.68 -3.26 1.08
CA CYS A 37 -18.82 -2.37 1.00
C CYS A 37 -20.11 -3.18 0.93
N GLY A 38 -21.11 -2.78 1.68
CA GLY A 38 -22.40 -3.46 1.71
C GLY A 38 -23.44 -2.71 2.56
N PRO A 39 -24.68 -3.19 2.57
CA PRO A 39 -25.73 -2.60 3.38
C PRO A 39 -25.38 -2.68 4.87
N ASP A 40 -25.64 -1.62 5.60
CA ASP A 40 -25.38 -1.50 7.03
C ASP A 40 -26.70 -1.26 7.77
N ALA A 41 -27.03 -2.17 8.69
CA ALA A 41 -28.28 -2.11 9.44
C ALA A 41 -28.36 -0.88 10.36
N ASP A 42 -27.24 -0.47 10.94
CA ASP A 42 -27.15 0.71 11.81
C ASP A 42 -27.32 2.03 11.04
N GLU A 43 -27.13 1.99 9.72
CA GLU A 43 -27.32 3.12 8.80
C GLU A 43 -28.60 2.98 7.97
N GLY A 44 -29.59 2.25 8.47
CA GLY A 44 -30.86 2.06 7.80
C GLY A 44 -30.79 1.30 6.46
N GLY A 45 -29.78 0.46 6.30
CA GLY A 45 -29.55 -0.32 5.07
C GLY A 45 -28.76 0.40 3.98
N ALA A 46 -28.28 1.62 4.26
CA ALA A 46 -27.40 2.31 3.32
C ALA A 46 -26.10 1.54 3.10
N THR A 47 -25.53 1.65 1.89
CA THR A 47 -24.23 1.04 1.60
C THR A 47 -23.13 1.79 2.34
N VAL A 48 -22.42 1.08 3.20
CA VAL A 48 -21.25 1.57 3.95
C VAL A 48 -20.04 0.73 3.61
N CYS A 49 -18.89 1.37 3.41
CA CYS A 49 -17.63 0.66 3.26
C CYS A 49 -16.93 0.50 4.61
N ARG A 50 -16.43 -0.70 4.87
CA ARG A 50 -15.55 -1.02 5.98
C ARG A 50 -14.16 -1.27 5.43
N VAL A 51 -13.14 -0.77 6.12
CA VAL A 51 -11.75 -0.83 5.65
C VAL A 51 -10.81 -1.29 6.75
N ASP A 52 -9.67 -1.84 6.36
CA ASP A 52 -8.59 -2.14 7.30
C ASP A 52 -8.08 -0.88 8.02
N ARG A 53 -7.26 -1.13 9.06
CA ARG A 53 -6.74 -0.05 9.90
C ARG A 53 -5.90 0.95 9.11
N ALA A 54 -5.03 0.49 8.21
CA ALA A 54 -4.14 1.36 7.45
C ALA A 54 -4.94 2.28 6.53
N THR A 55 -5.87 1.73 5.75
CA THR A 55 -6.77 2.48 4.87
C THR A 55 -7.61 3.50 5.66
N TYR A 56 -8.10 3.14 6.86
CA TYR A 56 -8.85 4.06 7.71
C TYR A 56 -7.98 5.22 8.22
N VAL A 57 -6.74 4.94 8.64
CA VAL A 57 -5.80 5.97 9.09
C VAL A 57 -5.45 6.89 7.92
N GLY A 58 -5.24 6.35 6.73
CA GLY A 58 -5.01 7.12 5.51
C GLY A 58 -6.19 8.05 5.20
N TRP A 59 -7.42 7.55 5.28
CA TRP A 59 -8.62 8.37 5.13
C TRP A 59 -8.65 9.53 6.15
N ARG A 60 -8.37 9.26 7.42
CA ARG A 60 -8.33 10.30 8.48
C ARG A 60 -7.25 11.35 8.22
N THR A 61 -6.04 10.92 7.85
CA THR A 61 -4.92 11.81 7.57
C THR A 61 -5.23 12.68 6.36
N PHE A 62 -5.78 12.08 5.30
CA PHE A 62 -6.19 12.82 4.11
C PHE A 62 -7.23 13.90 4.42
N HIS A 63 -8.31 13.54 5.13
CA HIS A 63 -9.39 14.46 5.47
C HIS A 63 -9.02 15.43 6.61
N GLY A 64 -7.92 15.20 7.31
CA GLY A 64 -7.38 16.15 8.28
C GLY A 64 -6.57 17.28 7.66
N ILE A 65 -5.91 17.02 6.53
CA ILE A 65 -4.90 17.93 5.97
C ILE A 65 -5.03 18.11 4.46
N CYS A 66 -4.99 17.01 3.70
CA CYS A 66 -4.82 17.03 2.24
C CYS A 66 -6.08 17.51 1.50
N HIS A 67 -7.27 17.25 2.07
CA HIS A 67 -8.56 17.59 1.47
C HIS A 67 -8.74 19.10 1.24
N THR A 68 -8.03 19.94 1.99
CA THR A 68 -8.07 21.41 1.84
C THR A 68 -7.74 21.83 0.42
N CYS A 69 -6.78 21.18 -0.21
CA CYS A 69 -6.39 21.43 -1.60
C CYS A 69 -6.98 20.41 -2.59
N HIS A 70 -6.98 19.12 -2.22
CA HIS A 70 -7.40 18.03 -3.10
C HIS A 70 -8.91 17.70 -3.02
N ALA A 71 -9.69 18.52 -2.32
CA ALA A 71 -11.11 18.35 -2.04
C ALA A 71 -11.45 17.05 -1.27
N GLN A 72 -12.69 16.95 -0.80
CA GLN A 72 -13.19 15.72 -0.17
C GLN A 72 -13.07 14.55 -1.16
N ASP A 73 -12.77 13.38 -0.62
CA ASP A 73 -12.69 12.14 -1.39
C ASP A 73 -11.65 12.17 -2.54
N ALA A 74 -10.71 13.13 -2.51
CA ALA A 74 -9.56 13.24 -3.41
C ALA A 74 -9.90 13.53 -4.89
N VAL A 75 -11.06 14.11 -5.16
CA VAL A 75 -11.54 14.41 -6.53
C VAL A 75 -10.93 15.65 -7.16
N GLY A 76 -10.04 16.33 -6.44
CA GLY A 76 -9.37 17.54 -6.93
C GLY A 76 -10.19 18.82 -6.77
N SER A 77 -9.53 19.96 -7.00
CA SER A 77 -10.10 21.28 -6.92
C SER A 77 -9.39 22.24 -7.91
N THR A 78 -9.69 23.54 -7.82
CA THR A 78 -8.94 24.57 -8.55
C THR A 78 -7.50 24.76 -8.04
N PHE A 79 -7.17 24.23 -6.86
CA PHE A 79 -5.85 24.35 -6.23
C PHE A 79 -4.95 23.13 -6.43
N ALA A 80 -5.55 21.95 -6.67
CA ALA A 80 -4.81 20.70 -6.75
C ALA A 80 -5.54 19.67 -7.64
N PRO A 81 -4.79 18.78 -8.32
CA PRO A 81 -5.37 17.82 -9.25
C PRO A 81 -6.23 16.76 -8.55
N ASP A 82 -7.09 16.12 -9.36
CA ASP A 82 -7.80 14.88 -9.02
C ASP A 82 -6.78 13.77 -8.76
N LEU A 83 -6.72 13.31 -7.51
CA LEU A 83 -5.80 12.25 -7.13
C LEU A 83 -6.28 10.87 -7.57
N LEU A 84 -7.59 10.67 -7.81
CA LEU A 84 -8.10 9.39 -8.30
C LEU A 84 -7.58 9.10 -9.71
N VAL A 85 -7.46 10.15 -10.53
CA VAL A 85 -6.84 10.05 -11.85
C VAL A 85 -5.32 9.90 -11.72
N ARG A 86 -4.68 10.72 -10.87
CA ARG A 86 -3.22 10.73 -10.73
C ARG A 86 -2.67 9.41 -10.20
N MET A 87 -3.31 8.80 -9.21
CA MET A 87 -2.89 7.52 -8.61
C MET A 87 -2.90 6.34 -9.59
N ARG A 88 -3.60 6.44 -10.72
CA ARG A 88 -3.54 5.44 -11.79
C ARG A 88 -2.33 5.60 -12.71
N GLN A 89 -1.63 6.73 -12.63
CA GLN A 89 -0.54 7.13 -13.53
C GLN A 89 0.84 7.02 -12.88
N ILE A 90 0.89 6.88 -11.55
CA ILE A 90 2.13 6.87 -10.78
C ILE A 90 2.25 5.57 -9.97
N ASP A 91 3.47 5.17 -9.75
CA ASP A 91 3.79 4.09 -8.83
C ASP A 91 3.93 4.59 -7.38
N LYS A 92 4.13 3.65 -6.46
CA LYS A 92 4.29 3.95 -5.04
C LYS A 92 5.53 4.79 -4.76
N ALA A 93 6.62 4.57 -5.47
CA ALA A 93 7.87 5.30 -5.27
C ALA A 93 7.70 6.77 -5.66
N GLU A 94 7.07 7.06 -6.80
CA GLU A 94 6.75 8.43 -7.22
C GLU A 94 5.80 9.11 -6.24
N PHE A 95 4.79 8.40 -5.74
CA PHE A 95 3.88 8.91 -4.72
C PHE A 95 4.62 9.30 -3.43
N MET A 96 5.46 8.39 -2.89
CA MET A 96 6.25 8.65 -1.68
C MET A 96 7.18 9.84 -1.86
N LYS A 97 7.83 9.95 -3.03
CA LYS A 97 8.69 11.07 -3.37
C LYS A 97 7.90 12.39 -3.40
N ALA A 98 6.73 12.41 -4.03
CA ALA A 98 5.88 13.62 -4.08
C ALA A 98 5.45 14.08 -2.69
N LEU A 99 5.14 13.15 -1.77
CA LEU A 99 4.84 13.49 -0.38
C LEU A 99 6.07 14.02 0.36
N ALA A 100 7.22 13.37 0.20
CA ALA A 100 8.43 13.74 0.93
C ALA A 100 9.02 15.07 0.49
N GLU A 101 9.10 15.31 -0.81
CA GLU A 101 9.79 16.47 -1.42
C GLU A 101 8.84 17.61 -1.82
N GLY A 102 7.54 17.32 -1.84
CA GLY A 102 6.55 18.23 -2.42
C GLY A 102 6.50 18.15 -3.94
N PHE A 103 5.61 18.93 -4.54
CA PHE A 103 5.43 18.97 -5.98
C PHE A 103 4.99 20.35 -6.46
N LYS A 104 5.66 20.88 -7.49
CA LYS A 104 5.26 22.11 -8.16
C LYS A 104 4.52 21.74 -9.46
N GLY A 105 3.20 21.91 -9.42
CA GLY A 105 2.32 21.69 -10.57
C GLY A 105 2.10 22.95 -11.41
N GLN A 106 1.17 22.85 -12.35
CA GLN A 106 0.75 23.97 -13.19
C GLN A 106 -0.20 24.92 -12.44
N VAL A 107 -1.02 24.40 -11.53
CA VAL A 107 -2.07 25.15 -10.83
C VAL A 107 -1.73 25.44 -9.35
N GLY A 108 -0.71 24.82 -8.79
CA GLY A 108 -0.36 25.04 -7.39
C GLY A 108 0.95 24.37 -6.98
N VAL A 109 1.29 24.55 -5.72
CA VAL A 109 2.46 23.94 -5.09
C VAL A 109 2.00 23.09 -3.94
N MET A 110 2.33 21.79 -3.98
CA MET A 110 2.21 20.88 -2.85
C MET A 110 3.48 21.02 -1.98
N PRO A 111 3.36 21.36 -0.70
CA PRO A 111 4.53 21.45 0.15
C PRO A 111 5.15 20.07 0.44
N PRO A 112 6.44 20.02 0.83
CA PRO A 112 7.04 18.79 1.33
C PRO A 112 6.49 18.43 2.72
N TRP A 113 6.12 17.18 2.91
CA TRP A 113 5.50 16.68 4.13
C TRP A 113 6.43 15.83 4.99
N SER A 114 7.68 15.59 4.54
CA SER A 114 8.66 14.77 5.27
C SER A 114 8.99 15.30 6.67
N GLN A 115 8.88 16.63 6.87
CA GLN A 115 9.17 17.27 8.15
C GLN A 115 7.93 17.44 9.06
N ASP A 116 6.73 17.16 8.56
CA ASP A 116 5.53 17.20 9.38
C ASP A 116 5.27 15.83 10.02
N PRO A 117 5.43 15.68 11.35
CA PRO A 117 5.25 14.40 12.03
C PRO A 117 3.80 13.90 12.05
N ASN A 118 2.83 14.77 11.75
CA ASN A 118 1.41 14.39 11.66
C ASN A 118 1.05 13.80 10.29
N VAL A 119 1.95 13.93 9.31
CA VAL A 119 1.76 13.41 7.96
C VAL A 119 2.80 12.35 7.61
N SER A 120 4.09 12.63 7.87
CA SER A 120 5.20 11.79 7.39
C SER A 120 5.13 10.33 7.86
N LYS A 121 4.67 10.10 9.08
CA LYS A 121 4.52 8.74 9.64
C LYS A 121 3.34 7.95 9.04
N TYR A 122 2.53 8.57 8.18
CA TYR A 122 1.33 7.97 7.60
C TYR A 122 1.35 7.92 6.07
N PHE A 123 2.51 8.02 5.45
CA PHE A 123 2.64 7.97 3.98
C PHE A 123 2.13 6.65 3.39
N GLU A 124 2.38 5.53 4.07
CA GLU A 124 1.89 4.22 3.67
C GLU A 124 0.36 4.12 3.76
N GLU A 125 -0.21 4.64 4.82
CA GLU A 125 -1.64 4.67 5.03
C GLU A 125 -2.34 5.60 4.02
N LEU A 126 -1.73 6.74 3.70
CA LEU A 126 -2.21 7.62 2.63
C LEU A 126 -2.21 6.91 1.27
N TRP A 127 -1.15 6.14 0.97
CA TRP A 127 -1.11 5.30 -0.23
C TRP A 127 -2.26 4.29 -0.25
N SER A 128 -2.50 3.57 0.85
CA SER A 128 -3.57 2.57 0.96
C SER A 128 -4.94 3.19 0.70
N TYR A 129 -5.24 4.32 1.34
CA TYR A 129 -6.50 5.04 1.15
C TYR A 129 -6.69 5.52 -0.29
N LEU A 130 -5.72 6.26 -0.83
CA LEU A 130 -5.83 6.86 -2.15
C LEU A 130 -5.86 5.79 -3.25
N LYS A 131 -5.15 4.69 -3.06
CA LYS A 131 -5.18 3.57 -3.98
C LYS A 131 -6.56 2.88 -3.99
N ALA A 132 -7.15 2.62 -2.82
CA ALA A 132 -8.50 2.07 -2.73
C ALA A 132 -9.56 2.97 -3.38
N ARG A 133 -9.43 4.30 -3.22
CA ARG A 133 -10.27 5.29 -3.89
C ARG A 133 -10.09 5.28 -5.41
N SER A 134 -8.84 5.31 -5.85
CA SER A 134 -8.47 5.35 -7.28
C SER A 134 -8.88 4.08 -8.03
N ASP A 135 -8.82 2.91 -7.37
CA ASP A 135 -9.26 1.63 -7.93
C ASP A 135 -10.80 1.49 -7.94
N GLY A 136 -11.52 2.46 -7.37
CA GLY A 136 -12.98 2.51 -7.37
C GLY A 136 -13.65 1.53 -6.40
N VAL A 137 -12.89 0.87 -5.53
CA VAL A 137 -13.44 -0.11 -4.57
C VAL A 137 -13.89 0.54 -3.27
N LEU A 138 -13.32 1.68 -2.88
CA LEU A 138 -13.75 2.46 -1.74
C LEU A 138 -14.66 3.60 -2.21
N LEU A 139 -15.91 3.59 -1.77
CA LEU A 139 -16.89 4.63 -2.08
C LEU A 139 -16.55 5.97 -1.40
N PRO A 140 -17.07 7.11 -1.90
CA PRO A 140 -16.96 8.40 -1.24
C PRO A 140 -17.51 8.39 0.18
N GLY A 141 -16.99 9.28 1.02
CA GLY A 141 -17.48 9.47 2.38
C GLY A 141 -16.61 8.80 3.44
N ARG A 142 -17.14 8.75 4.67
CA ARG A 142 -16.41 8.20 5.81
C ARG A 142 -16.58 6.69 5.89
N PRO A 143 -15.52 5.90 5.76
CA PRO A 143 -15.59 4.46 5.97
C PRO A 143 -15.67 4.13 7.47
N LYS A 144 -16.20 2.96 7.80
CA LYS A 144 -16.05 2.32 9.12
C LYS A 144 -14.78 1.45 9.11
N ARG A 145 -14.23 1.15 10.28
CA ARG A 145 -13.13 0.17 10.39
C ARG A 145 -13.68 -1.25 10.41
N LEU A 146 -12.97 -2.16 9.74
CA LEU A 146 -13.15 -3.59 9.97
C LEU A 146 -12.85 -3.92 11.44
N PRO A 147 -13.54 -4.90 12.03
CA PRO A 147 -13.16 -5.45 13.33
C PRO A 147 -11.67 -5.85 13.32
N ALA A 148 -11.00 -5.69 14.45
CA ALA A 148 -9.64 -6.23 14.58
C ALA A 148 -9.69 -7.76 14.45
N GLU A 149 -8.81 -8.33 13.66
CA GLU A 149 -8.60 -9.78 13.65
C GLU A 149 -8.18 -10.21 15.07
N GLN A 150 -8.91 -11.19 15.64
CA GLN A 150 -8.65 -11.72 16.98
C GLN A 150 -7.56 -12.78 16.94
#